data_73f51003e19327522ed556d9494eb138
#
_entry.id   73f51003e19327522ed556d9494eb138
#
_cell.length_a   1.000
_cell.length_b   1.000
_cell.length_c   1.000
_cell.angle_alpha   90.00
_cell.angle_beta   90.00
_cell.angle_gamma   90.00
#
_symmetry.space_group_name_H-M   'P 1'
#
loop_
_entity.id
_entity.type
_entity.pdbx_description
1 polymer ?
#
loop_
_entity_poly.entity_id
_entity_poly.type
_entity_poly.pdbx_seq_one_letter_code
_entity_poly.pdbx_strand_id
1 'polypeptide(L)'
;MTSVQNRILCALLLSFAGTLLAGCPPRESIAKINQDPGRFAGKEIAIAGRVTDSFGAMGTGVFQIDDGTGTLWVFSKKFDVPGSGAKVAVVGHIEQGFAFGGRNFALILLETERRH
;
A
#
# COMPACT_ATOMS: atom_id res chain seq x y z
N MET A 1 -43.77 1.20 -11.96
CA MET A 1 -43.57 0.93 -11.57
C MET A 1 -42.88 0.84 -10.57
N THR A 2 -43.41 0.47 -9.79
CA THR A 2 -42.62 0.28 -8.71
C THR A 2 -41.39 -0.38 -9.00
N SER A 3 -41.37 -1.15 -10.00
CA SER A 3 -40.13 -1.77 -10.30
C SER A 3 -39.13 -0.75 -10.68
N VAL A 4 -39.54 0.35 -11.15
CA VAL A 4 -38.61 1.37 -11.48
C VAL A 4 -38.01 1.93 -10.23
N GLN A 5 -38.87 2.14 -9.25
CA GLN A 5 -38.36 2.62 -8.09
C GLN A 5 -37.51 1.62 -7.49
N ASN A 6 -37.81 0.39 -7.62
CA ASN A 6 -37.01 -0.62 -7.09
C ASN A 6 -35.70 -0.65 -7.75
N ARG A 7 -35.70 -0.39 -9.06
CA ARG A 7 -34.49 -0.39 -9.68
C ARG A 7 -33.69 0.74 -9.34
N ILE A 8 -34.30 1.84 -9.14
CA ILE A 8 -33.60 3.00 -8.72
C ILE A 8 -33.02 2.75 -7.38
N LEU A 9 -33.76 2.12 -6.54
CA LEU A 9 -33.25 1.82 -5.26
C LEU A 9 -32.07 0.89 -5.36
N CYS A 10 -32.15 -0.06 -6.23
CA CYS A 10 -31.05 -0.95 -6.40
C CYS A 10 -29.85 -0.22 -6.91
N ALA A 11 -30.07 0.69 -7.80
CA ALA A 11 -28.94 1.44 -8.30
C ALA A 11 -28.33 2.26 -7.20
N LEU A 12 -29.14 2.81 -6.35
CA LEU A 12 -28.63 3.58 -5.26
C LEU A 12 -27.90 2.67 -4.30
N LEU A 13 -28.43 1.53 -4.07
CA LEU A 13 -27.77 0.60 -3.20
C LEU A 13 -26.45 0.17 -3.78
N LEU A 14 -26.40 0.00 -5.06
CA LEU A 14 -25.16 -0.36 -5.69
C LEU A 14 -24.14 0.73 -5.54
N SER A 15 -24.57 1.96 -5.64
CA SER A 15 -23.65 3.05 -5.44
C SER A 15 -23.15 3.05 -4.04
N PHE A 16 -24.00 2.75 -3.12
CA PHE A 16 -23.61 2.70 -1.76
C PHE A 16 -22.60 1.59 -1.53
N ALA A 17 -22.81 0.47 -2.15
CA ALA A 17 -21.88 -0.63 -2.05
C ALA A 17 -20.53 -0.22 -2.63
N GLY A 18 -20.55 0.55 -3.69
CA GLY A 18 -19.32 1.02 -4.26
C GLY A 18 -18.57 1.91 -3.29
N THR A 19 -19.30 2.67 -2.52
CA THR A 19 -18.68 3.52 -1.54
C THR A 19 -17.98 2.68 -0.49
N LEU A 20 -18.57 1.60 -0.10
CA LEU A 20 -17.95 0.73 0.86
C LEU A 20 -16.66 0.17 0.30
N LEU A 21 -16.68 -0.20 -0.95
CA LEU A 21 -15.49 -0.72 -1.56
C LEU A 21 -14.41 0.32 -1.69
N ALA A 22 -14.80 1.56 -1.75
CA ALA A 22 -13.84 2.63 -1.88
C ALA A 22 -12.91 2.72 -0.68
N GLY A 23 -13.29 2.09 0.44
CA GLY A 23 -12.43 2.07 1.59
C GLY A 23 -11.26 1.11 1.47
N CYS A 24 -11.25 0.27 0.43
CA CYS A 24 -10.18 -0.68 0.24
C CYS A 24 -9.19 -0.16 -0.79
N PRO A 25 -7.95 0.13 -0.38
CA PRO A 25 -6.95 0.61 -1.34
C PRO A 25 -6.66 -0.46 -2.36
N PRO A 26 -6.48 -0.10 -3.61
CA PRO A 26 -6.15 -1.08 -4.62
C PRO A 26 -4.75 -1.62 -4.44
N ARG A 27 -4.58 -2.90 -4.77
CA ARG A 27 -3.26 -3.50 -4.78
C ARG A 27 -2.59 -3.13 -6.09
N GLU A 28 -1.36 -2.63 -6.00
CA GLU A 28 -0.61 -2.21 -7.17
C GLU A 28 0.64 -3.06 -7.32
N SER A 29 1.12 -3.19 -8.55
CA SER A 29 2.38 -3.88 -8.74
C SER A 29 3.52 -2.89 -8.49
N ILE A 30 4.58 -3.39 -7.89
CA ILE A 30 5.72 -2.54 -7.58
C ILE A 30 6.35 -2.02 -8.86
N ALA A 31 6.34 -2.81 -9.94
CA ALA A 31 6.87 -2.35 -11.21
C ALA A 31 6.15 -1.10 -11.69
N LYS A 32 4.83 -1.05 -11.57
CA LYS A 32 4.09 0.13 -11.99
C LYS A 32 4.43 1.34 -11.15
N ILE A 33 4.59 1.13 -9.86
CA ILE A 33 4.92 2.23 -8.96
C ILE A 33 6.28 2.77 -9.32
N ASN A 34 7.25 1.91 -9.58
CA ASN A 34 8.59 2.34 -9.92
C ASN A 34 8.65 3.04 -11.27
N GLN A 35 7.80 2.65 -12.20
CA GLN A 35 7.78 3.26 -13.51
C GLN A 35 7.19 4.66 -13.50
N ASP A 36 6.21 4.90 -12.65
CA ASP A 36 5.51 6.17 -12.65
C ASP A 36 5.04 6.51 -11.24
N PRO A 37 5.97 6.81 -10.35
CA PRO A 37 5.60 7.07 -8.96
C PRO A 37 4.68 8.27 -8.79
N GLY A 38 4.78 9.27 -9.65
CA GLY A 38 3.91 10.43 -9.55
C GLY A 38 2.44 10.10 -9.71
N ARG A 39 2.14 9.04 -10.43
CA ARG A 39 0.77 8.61 -10.65
C ARG A 39 0.12 8.17 -9.36
N PHE A 40 0.91 7.71 -8.40
CA PHE A 40 0.39 7.18 -7.15
C PHE A 40 0.54 8.17 -6.00
N ALA A 41 1.12 9.32 -6.25
CA ALA A 41 1.32 10.32 -5.21
C ALA A 41 -0.01 10.76 -4.62
N GLY A 42 -0.08 10.85 -3.31
CA GLY A 42 -1.30 11.27 -2.63
C GLY A 42 -2.37 10.20 -2.53
N LYS A 43 -2.11 9.00 -3.03
CA LYS A 43 -3.08 7.92 -2.97
C LYS A 43 -2.63 6.87 -1.97
N GLU A 44 -3.59 6.25 -1.33
CA GLU A 44 -3.31 5.11 -0.48
C GLU A 44 -3.34 3.87 -1.34
N ILE A 45 -2.27 3.09 -1.31
CA ILE A 45 -2.18 1.89 -2.14
C ILE A 45 -1.72 0.71 -1.28
N ALA A 46 -1.92 -0.48 -1.79
CA ALA A 46 -1.50 -1.71 -1.13
C ALA A 46 -0.49 -2.43 -2.00
N ILE A 47 0.54 -2.98 -1.37
CA ILE A 47 1.48 -3.85 -2.05
C ILE A 47 1.65 -5.10 -1.20
N ALA A 48 2.05 -6.18 -1.82
CA ALA A 48 2.27 -7.43 -1.10
C ALA A 48 3.42 -8.18 -1.74
N GLY A 49 4.18 -8.88 -0.93
CA GLY A 49 5.28 -9.66 -1.43
C GLY A 49 6.12 -10.21 -0.30
N ARG A 50 7.35 -10.53 -0.62
CA ARG A 50 8.27 -11.13 0.34
C ARG A 50 9.33 -10.11 0.72
N VAL A 51 9.64 -10.06 2.00
CA VAL A 51 10.67 -9.17 2.49
C VAL A 51 12.04 -9.71 2.10
N THR A 52 12.84 -8.87 1.48
CA THR A 52 14.19 -9.25 1.03
C THR A 52 15.28 -8.62 1.87
N ASP A 53 14.98 -7.51 2.53
CA ASP A 53 15.96 -6.82 3.37
C ASP A 53 15.21 -5.98 4.40
N SER A 54 15.84 -5.75 5.54
CA SER A 54 15.22 -4.93 6.56
C SER A 54 16.27 -4.37 7.50
N PHE A 55 16.05 -3.18 8.01
CA PHE A 55 16.84 -2.67 9.11
C PHE A 55 16.01 -1.67 9.90
N GLY A 56 16.28 -1.58 11.18
CA GLY A 56 15.55 -0.67 12.03
C GLY A 56 15.95 -0.85 13.48
N ALA A 57 15.35 -0.04 14.32
CA ALA A 57 15.59 -0.09 15.75
C ALA A 57 14.39 0.48 16.48
N MET A 58 14.11 -0.06 17.66
CA MET A 58 13.07 0.46 18.53
C MET A 58 11.69 0.54 17.90
N GLY A 59 11.34 -0.48 17.13
CA GLY A 59 10.00 -0.53 16.56
C GLY A 59 9.79 0.34 15.34
N THR A 60 10.86 0.98 14.84
CA THR A 60 10.80 1.81 13.66
C THR A 60 11.85 1.30 12.68
N GLY A 61 11.53 1.24 11.43
CA GLY A 61 12.52 0.79 10.46
C GLY A 61 11.99 0.73 9.07
N VAL A 62 12.84 0.22 8.18
CA VAL A 62 12.49 0.06 6.78
C VAL A 62 12.72 -1.38 6.37
N PHE A 63 11.94 -1.83 5.43
CA PHE A 63 12.12 -3.16 4.85
C PHE A 63 11.77 -3.12 3.37
N GLN A 64 12.41 -3.96 2.61
CA GLN A 64 12.20 -4.00 1.17
C GLN A 64 11.30 -5.17 0.83
N ILE A 65 10.32 -4.93 -0.01
CA ILE A 65 9.38 -5.94 -0.47
C ILE A 65 9.63 -6.22 -1.94
N ASP A 66 9.65 -7.49 -2.30
CA ASP A 66 9.74 -7.94 -3.67
C ASP A 66 8.44 -8.67 -3.98
N ASP A 67 7.68 -8.18 -4.95
CA ASP A 67 6.41 -8.80 -5.34
C ASP A 67 6.52 -9.62 -6.62
N GLY A 68 7.75 -9.85 -7.09
CA GLY A 68 7.98 -10.57 -8.34
C GLY A 68 8.06 -9.65 -9.55
N THR A 69 7.61 -8.42 -9.43
CA THR A 69 7.67 -7.44 -10.53
C THR A 69 8.73 -6.39 -10.28
N GLY A 70 9.13 -6.21 -9.04
CA GLY A 70 10.11 -5.23 -8.66
C GLY A 70 10.22 -5.17 -7.15
N THR A 71 11.02 -4.25 -6.65
CA THR A 71 11.22 -4.08 -5.22
C THR A 71 10.89 -2.66 -4.82
N LEU A 72 10.44 -2.50 -3.59
CA LEU A 72 10.10 -1.19 -3.04
C LEU A 72 10.37 -1.21 -1.55
N TRP A 73 10.97 -0.13 -1.05
CA TRP A 73 11.20 0.01 0.37
C TRP A 73 9.94 0.52 1.06
N VAL A 74 9.74 0.10 2.29
CA VAL A 74 8.60 0.49 3.11
C VAL A 74 9.14 0.99 4.44
N PHE A 75 8.62 2.12 4.89
CA PHE A 75 8.97 2.67 6.20
C PHE A 75 7.82 2.39 7.16
N SER A 76 8.15 1.80 8.29
CA SER A 76 7.15 1.47 9.31
C SER A 76 7.49 2.16 10.63
N LYS A 77 6.49 2.82 11.21
CA LYS A 77 6.61 3.48 12.47
C LYS A 77 5.82 2.80 13.55
N LYS A 78 4.74 2.13 13.17
CA LYS A 78 3.80 1.54 14.12
C LYS A 78 3.90 0.04 14.24
N PHE A 79 4.48 -0.60 13.25
CA PHE A 79 4.48 -2.04 13.19
C PHE A 79 5.91 -2.56 13.23
N ASP A 80 6.06 -3.76 13.72
CA ASP A 80 7.38 -4.36 13.77
C ASP A 80 7.94 -4.52 12.37
N VAL A 81 9.25 -4.38 12.25
CA VAL A 81 9.92 -4.59 10.98
C VAL A 81 10.02 -6.09 10.75
N PRO A 82 9.41 -6.61 9.68
CA PRO A 82 9.45 -8.05 9.45
C PRO A 82 10.84 -8.50 8.98
N GLY A 83 11.16 -9.74 9.28
CA GLY A 83 12.44 -10.28 8.87
C GLY A 83 12.45 -10.72 7.42
N SER A 84 13.64 -10.89 6.87
CA SER A 84 13.81 -11.37 5.51
C SER A 84 13.10 -12.70 5.31
N GLY A 85 12.44 -12.83 4.20
CA GLY A 85 11.69 -14.02 3.87
C GLY A 85 10.23 -13.98 4.25
N ALA A 86 9.82 -13.05 5.09
CA ALA A 86 8.43 -12.97 5.52
C ALA A 86 7.54 -12.51 4.37
N LYS A 87 6.34 -13.04 4.28
CA LYS A 87 5.34 -12.56 3.34
C LYS A 87 4.50 -11.52 4.04
N VAL A 88 4.35 -10.38 3.42
CA VAL A 88 3.61 -9.28 4.04
C VAL A 88 2.76 -8.56 3.01
N ALA A 89 1.71 -7.91 3.48
CA ALA A 89 0.93 -6.99 2.67
C ALA A 89 0.82 -5.71 3.48
N VAL A 90 1.11 -4.60 2.84
CA VAL A 90 1.10 -3.31 3.51
C VAL A 90 0.31 -2.30 2.72
N VAL A 91 -0.24 -1.33 3.43
CA VAL A 91 -0.98 -0.23 2.84
C VAL A 91 -0.27 1.04 3.24
N GLY A 92 -0.17 1.99 2.36
CA GLY A 92 0.46 3.25 2.68
C GLY A 92 0.49 4.22 1.52
N HIS A 93 1.29 5.25 1.67
CA HIS A 93 1.42 6.31 0.68
C HIS A 93 2.82 6.35 0.14
N ILE A 94 2.96 6.66 -1.13
CA ILE A 94 4.26 6.78 -1.78
C ILE A 94 4.86 8.13 -1.46
N GLU A 95 6.13 8.11 -1.09
CA GLU A 95 6.88 9.32 -0.83
C GLU A 95 8.15 9.28 -1.65
N GLN A 96 8.53 10.40 -2.26
CA GLN A 96 9.76 10.49 -3.01
C GLN A 96 10.76 11.28 -2.19
N GLY A 97 11.97 10.71 -2.03
CA GLY A 97 13.00 11.39 -1.27
C GLY A 97 12.80 11.30 0.23
N PHE A 98 13.18 10.18 0.82
CA PHE A 98 12.98 9.95 2.24
C PHE A 98 14.32 9.51 2.85
N ALA A 99 14.64 10.01 4.03
CA ALA A 99 15.88 9.65 4.70
C ALA A 99 15.59 8.95 6.02
N PHE A 100 16.28 7.86 6.27
CA PHE A 100 16.16 7.14 7.53
C PHE A 100 17.47 6.40 7.80
N GLY A 101 17.95 6.50 9.03
CA GLY A 101 19.13 5.73 9.44
C GLY A 101 20.39 6.04 8.65
N GLY A 102 20.54 7.27 8.18
CA GLY A 102 21.70 7.64 7.40
C GLY A 102 21.62 7.25 5.94
N ARG A 103 20.51 6.69 5.50
CA ARG A 103 20.29 6.29 4.11
C ARG A 103 19.21 7.14 3.48
N ASN A 104 19.36 7.38 2.19
CA ASN A 104 18.36 8.11 1.42
C ASN A 104 17.64 7.15 0.49
N PHE A 105 16.32 7.23 0.46
CA PHE A 105 15.50 6.40 -0.39
C PHE A 105 14.83 7.31 -1.42
N ALA A 106 15.07 7.03 -2.69
CA ALA A 106 14.46 7.84 -3.75
C ALA A 106 12.97 7.64 -3.77
N LEU A 107 12.51 6.46 -3.43
CA LEU A 107 11.10 6.12 -3.42
C LEU A 107 10.83 5.15 -2.30
N ILE A 108 9.81 5.43 -1.49
CA ILE A 108 9.48 4.60 -0.35
C ILE A 108 7.97 4.68 -0.11
N LEU A 109 7.43 3.63 0.47
CA LEU A 109 6.03 3.63 0.88
C LEU A 109 6.00 3.84 2.39
N LEU A 110 5.25 4.83 2.83
CA LEU A 110 5.07 5.09 4.26
C LEU A 110 3.88 4.28 4.72
N GLU A 111 4.13 3.27 5.51
CA GLU A 111 3.10 2.32 5.91
C GLU A 111 2.10 2.92 6.85
N THR A 112 0.81 2.74 6.55
CA THR A 112 -0.27 3.15 7.42
C THR A 112 -1.03 1.95 7.97
N GLU A 113 -0.94 0.80 7.32
CA GLU A 113 -1.66 -0.39 7.76
C GLU A 113 -0.90 -1.64 7.34
N ARG A 114 -0.87 -2.64 8.19
CA ARG A 114 -0.24 -3.92 7.89
C ARG A 114 -1.31 -4.99 7.77
N ARG A 115 -1.19 -5.81 6.73
CA ARG A 115 -2.09 -6.96 6.54
C ARG A 115 -1.26 -8.22 6.47
N HIS A 116 -1.86 -9.33 6.84
CA HIS A 116 -1.17 -10.62 6.87
C HIS A 116 -1.80 -11.61 5.90
#